data_1324bf5d6b03e04432eec7b08c3cc425
#
_entry.id   1324bf5d6b03e04432eec7b08c3cc425
#
_cell.length_a   1.000
_cell.length_b   1.000
_cell.length_c   1.000
_cell.angle_alpha   90.00
_cell.angle_beta   90.00
_cell.angle_gamma   90.00
#
_symmetry.space_group_name_H-M   'P 1'
#
loop_
_entity.id
_entity.type
_entity.pdbx_description
1 polymer ?
#
loop_
_entity_poly.entity_id
_entity_poly.type
_entity_poly.pdbx_seq_one_letter_code
_entity_poly.pdbx_strand_id
1 'polypeptide(L)'
;MIYGYARISTNKQDISRQIRNMIAFDKNIKIYQEVFTGTKTTARVEFQKLLRKVRAGDTIVFDSVSRMSRNAEEGFALYKKLFEQGVSLVFLNERYIDTDVYAKAKENLVPMTGGDVDVILQGVNAYLMKLAERQVQLAFEQAQKERDDLAERTRQGLEKIGRAHV
;
A
#
# COMPACT_ATOMS: atom_id res chain seq x y z
N MET A 1 -17.61 7.18 0.26
CA MET A 1 -17.70 5.72 0.01
C MET A 1 -16.41 5.04 0.43
N ILE A 2 -16.50 3.92 1.13
CA ILE A 2 -15.34 3.13 1.56
C ILE A 2 -15.31 1.82 0.78
N TYR A 3 -14.19 1.59 0.10
CA TYR A 3 -13.95 0.39 -0.69
C TYR A 3 -12.84 -0.42 -0.05
N GLY A 4 -12.91 -1.73 -0.16
CA GLY A 4 -11.84 -2.63 0.22
C GLY A 4 -11.29 -3.37 -0.99
N TYR A 5 -10.02 -3.67 -0.99
CA TYR A 5 -9.39 -4.50 -2.00
C TYR A 5 -8.70 -5.69 -1.35
N ALA A 6 -9.15 -6.88 -1.68
CA ALA A 6 -8.60 -8.14 -1.19
C ALA A 6 -8.05 -8.96 -2.35
N ARG A 7 -6.88 -9.53 -2.15
CA ARG A 7 -6.17 -10.30 -3.18
C ARG A 7 -5.61 -11.59 -2.62
N ILE A 8 -5.87 -12.70 -3.32
CA ILE A 8 -5.29 -14.00 -2.96
C ILE A 8 -4.75 -14.71 -4.19
N SER A 9 -3.77 -15.58 -3.98
CA SER A 9 -3.29 -16.52 -5.00
C SER A 9 -4.00 -17.87 -4.92
N THR A 10 -3.95 -18.58 -3.79
CA THR A 10 -4.48 -19.93 -3.67
C THR A 10 -5.12 -20.26 -2.32
N ASN A 11 -4.92 -19.43 -1.30
CA ASN A 11 -5.36 -19.76 0.05
C ASN A 11 -6.67 -19.04 0.42
N LYS A 12 -7.78 -19.78 0.47
CA LYS A 12 -9.10 -19.25 0.83
C LYS A 12 -9.15 -18.68 2.26
N GLN A 13 -8.35 -19.21 3.19
CA GLN A 13 -8.31 -18.73 4.57
C GLN A 13 -7.78 -17.31 4.66
N ASP A 14 -6.79 -16.97 3.82
CA ASP A 14 -6.18 -15.65 3.81
C ASP A 14 -7.15 -14.57 3.31
N ILE A 15 -7.97 -14.88 2.30
CA ILE A 15 -8.98 -13.92 1.83
C ILE A 15 -10.09 -13.73 2.87
N SER A 16 -10.50 -14.78 3.54
CA SER A 16 -11.50 -14.68 4.60
C SER A 16 -11.02 -13.77 5.74
N ARG A 17 -9.75 -13.87 6.10
CA ARG A 17 -9.13 -13.01 7.10
C ARG A 17 -9.13 -11.54 6.64
N GLN A 18 -8.71 -11.29 5.40
CA GLN A 18 -8.71 -9.94 4.83
C GLN A 18 -10.11 -9.33 4.86
N ILE A 19 -11.11 -10.08 4.43
CA ILE A 19 -12.51 -9.63 4.40
C ILE A 19 -13.01 -9.33 5.81
N ARG A 20 -12.74 -10.19 6.80
CA ARG A 20 -13.13 -9.96 8.20
C ARG A 20 -12.52 -8.68 8.75
N ASN A 21 -11.24 -8.46 8.49
CA ASN A 21 -10.53 -7.25 8.94
C ASN A 21 -11.13 -5.98 8.32
N MET A 22 -11.49 -6.05 7.05
CA MET A 22 -12.11 -4.93 6.35
C MET A 22 -13.51 -4.63 6.86
N ILE A 23 -14.32 -5.65 7.11
CA ILE A 23 -15.67 -5.52 7.66
C ILE A 23 -15.61 -4.96 9.09
N ALA A 24 -14.61 -5.37 9.88
CA ALA A 24 -14.38 -4.83 11.21
C ALA A 24 -14.00 -3.34 11.17
N PHE A 25 -13.32 -2.90 10.12
CA PHE A 25 -12.99 -1.50 9.91
C PHE A 25 -14.24 -0.67 9.56
N ASP A 26 -15.05 -1.16 8.63
CA ASP A 26 -16.32 -0.54 8.25
C ASP A 26 -17.29 -1.61 7.76
N LYS A 27 -18.44 -1.74 8.43
CA LYS A 27 -19.45 -2.75 8.11
C LYS A 27 -20.11 -2.56 6.73
N ASN A 28 -20.06 -1.34 6.18
CA ASN A 28 -20.66 -1.00 4.89
C ASN A 28 -19.64 -0.97 3.75
N ILE A 29 -18.43 -1.48 4.00
CA ILE A 29 -17.35 -1.49 3.01
C ILE A 29 -17.73 -2.32 1.78
N LYS A 30 -17.45 -1.78 0.59
CA LYS A 30 -17.62 -2.51 -0.68
C LYS A 30 -16.29 -3.14 -1.05
N ILE A 31 -16.23 -4.48 -1.04
CA ILE A 31 -15.00 -5.23 -1.24
C ILE A 31 -14.89 -5.71 -2.68
N TYR A 32 -13.76 -5.39 -3.30
CA TYR A 32 -13.33 -5.93 -4.59
C TYR A 32 -12.34 -7.06 -4.33
N GLN A 33 -12.68 -8.26 -4.80
CA GLN A 33 -11.86 -9.45 -4.57
C GLN A 33 -11.15 -9.86 -5.85
N GLU A 34 -9.83 -9.96 -5.78
CA GLU A 34 -8.99 -10.43 -6.87
C GLU A 34 -8.52 -11.84 -6.58
N VAL A 35 -8.81 -12.76 -7.50
CA VAL A 35 -8.36 -14.15 -7.39
C VAL A 35 -7.40 -14.43 -8.52
N PHE A 36 -6.17 -14.80 -8.18
CA PHE A 36 -5.19 -15.22 -9.18
C PHE A 36 -5.22 -16.72 -9.33
N THR A 37 -5.63 -17.17 -10.50
CA THR A 37 -5.59 -18.59 -10.86
C THR A 37 -4.44 -18.84 -11.83
N GLY A 38 -3.43 -19.61 -11.40
CA GLY A 38 -2.29 -19.99 -12.23
C GLY A 38 -1.21 -18.92 -12.37
N THR A 39 -0.36 -19.06 -13.37
CA THR A 39 0.87 -18.28 -13.57
C THR A 39 0.67 -16.96 -14.36
N LYS A 40 -0.52 -16.71 -14.89
CA LYS A 40 -0.80 -15.53 -15.72
C LYS A 40 -1.54 -14.47 -14.91
N THR A 41 -0.78 -13.65 -14.19
CA THR A 41 -1.33 -12.87 -13.10
C THR A 41 -1.25 -11.37 -13.26
N THR A 42 -1.08 -10.87 -14.46
CA THR A 42 -0.73 -9.47 -14.61
C THR A 42 -1.90 -8.51 -14.72
N ALA A 43 -3.08 -8.97 -15.08
CA ALA A 43 -4.23 -8.09 -15.25
C ALA A 43 -5.07 -8.06 -13.98
N ARG A 44 -4.74 -7.22 -13.03
CA ARG A 44 -5.51 -6.99 -11.81
C ARG A 44 -6.85 -6.32 -12.15
N VAL A 45 -7.76 -7.08 -12.76
CA VAL A 45 -9.03 -6.58 -13.34
C VAL A 45 -9.88 -5.88 -12.30
N GLU A 46 -10.05 -6.49 -11.12
CA GLU A 46 -10.86 -5.91 -10.05
C GLU A 46 -10.23 -4.64 -9.48
N PHE A 47 -8.90 -4.61 -9.36
CA PHE A 47 -8.19 -3.41 -8.93
C PHE A 47 -8.37 -2.27 -9.94
N GLN A 48 -8.27 -2.57 -11.22
CA GLN A 48 -8.47 -1.58 -12.28
C GLN A 48 -9.90 -1.03 -12.27
N LYS A 49 -10.89 -1.88 -12.05
CA LYS A 49 -12.28 -1.45 -11.88
C LYS A 49 -12.42 -0.49 -10.69
N LEU A 50 -11.81 -0.83 -9.57
CA LEU A 50 -11.82 -0.01 -8.37
C LEU A 50 -11.19 1.35 -8.62
N LEU A 51 -10.01 1.38 -9.25
CA LEU A 51 -9.31 2.63 -9.56
C LEU A 51 -10.12 3.55 -10.48
N ARG A 52 -10.90 2.98 -11.39
CA ARG A 52 -11.80 3.76 -12.25
C ARG A 52 -13.04 4.27 -11.52
N LYS A 53 -13.43 3.59 -10.44
CA LYS A 53 -14.64 3.91 -9.67
C LYS A 53 -14.40 4.99 -8.62
N VAL A 54 -13.26 4.98 -7.96
CA VAL A 54 -12.95 5.89 -6.84
C VAL A 54 -12.87 7.34 -7.29
N ARG A 55 -13.32 8.22 -6.41
CA ARG A 55 -13.32 9.67 -6.62
C ARG A 55 -12.78 10.36 -5.36
N ALA A 56 -12.50 11.65 -5.48
CA ALA A 56 -12.09 12.47 -4.33
C ALA A 56 -13.09 12.32 -3.18
N GLY A 57 -12.60 12.10 -1.98
CA GLY A 57 -13.39 11.85 -0.78
C GLY A 57 -13.65 10.37 -0.49
N ASP A 58 -13.38 9.48 -1.45
CA ASP A 58 -13.49 8.03 -1.22
C ASP A 58 -12.25 7.49 -0.51
N THR A 59 -12.41 6.33 0.12
CA THR A 59 -11.33 5.62 0.83
C THR A 59 -11.17 4.22 0.26
N ILE A 60 -9.93 3.79 0.06
CA ILE A 60 -9.61 2.41 -0.27
C ILE A 60 -8.87 1.79 0.92
N VAL A 61 -9.35 0.64 1.38
CA VAL A 61 -8.77 -0.12 2.48
C VAL A 61 -8.07 -1.36 1.94
N PHE A 62 -6.81 -1.53 2.34
CA PHE A 62 -6.00 -2.72 2.06
C PHE A 62 -5.67 -3.40 3.37
N ASP A 63 -5.61 -4.71 3.38
CA ASP A 63 -5.13 -5.46 4.55
C ASP A 63 -3.67 -5.12 4.84
N SER A 64 -2.85 -5.03 3.80
CA SER A 64 -1.44 -4.63 3.90
C SER A 64 -0.98 -3.93 2.61
N VAL A 65 0.17 -3.28 2.71
CA VAL A 65 0.86 -2.62 1.60
C VAL A 65 1.11 -3.58 0.43
N SER A 66 1.43 -4.83 0.75
CA SER A 66 1.72 -5.86 -0.24
C SER A 66 0.52 -6.18 -1.15
N ARG A 67 -0.68 -5.88 -0.71
CA ARG A 67 -1.90 -6.09 -1.52
C ARG A 67 -2.10 -4.99 -2.55
N MET A 68 -1.58 -3.80 -2.29
CA MET A 68 -1.67 -2.68 -3.22
C MET A 68 -0.73 -2.83 -4.41
N SER A 69 0.53 -3.18 -4.17
CA SER A 69 1.52 -3.31 -5.23
C SER A 69 2.59 -4.34 -4.90
N ARG A 70 3.13 -4.99 -5.93
CA ARG A 70 4.27 -5.89 -5.84
C ARG A 70 5.60 -5.17 -6.02
N ASN A 71 5.58 -4.03 -6.67
CA ASN A 71 6.76 -3.23 -6.95
C ASN A 71 6.71 -1.97 -6.10
N ALA A 72 7.77 -1.70 -5.35
CA ALA A 72 7.84 -0.57 -4.41
C ALA A 72 7.71 0.78 -5.13
N GLU A 73 8.39 0.94 -6.24
CA GLU A 73 8.37 2.18 -7.01
C GLU A 73 6.98 2.48 -7.59
N GLU A 74 6.37 1.47 -8.21
CA GLU A 74 5.01 1.59 -8.76
C GLU A 74 3.98 1.82 -7.66
N GLY A 75 4.12 1.15 -6.53
CA GLY A 75 3.24 1.29 -5.37
C GLY A 75 3.29 2.69 -4.80
N PHE A 76 4.49 3.22 -4.60
CA PHE A 76 4.68 4.58 -4.09
C PHE A 76 4.14 5.63 -5.07
N ALA A 77 4.38 5.47 -6.37
CA ALA A 77 3.85 6.37 -7.39
C ALA A 77 2.32 6.38 -7.40
N LEU A 78 1.69 5.22 -7.28
CA LEU A 78 0.24 5.09 -7.22
C LEU A 78 -0.31 5.70 -5.91
N TYR A 79 0.36 5.49 -4.79
CA TYR A 79 0.02 6.09 -3.50
C TYR A 79 -0.05 7.62 -3.63
N LYS A 80 0.99 8.23 -4.16
CA LYS A 80 1.06 9.68 -4.36
C LYS A 80 -0.04 10.18 -5.31
N LYS A 81 -0.25 9.48 -6.41
CA LYS A 81 -1.28 9.83 -7.38
C LYS A 81 -2.67 9.83 -6.76
N LEU A 82 -3.02 8.78 -6.02
CA LEU A 82 -4.31 8.67 -5.36
C LEU A 82 -4.47 9.73 -4.27
N PHE A 83 -3.43 9.98 -3.51
CA PHE A 83 -3.41 11.06 -2.51
C PHE A 83 -3.68 12.41 -3.15
N GLU A 84 -3.02 12.73 -4.26
CA GLU A 84 -3.23 13.98 -5.01
C GLU A 84 -4.64 14.09 -5.59
N GLN A 85 -5.25 12.97 -5.91
CA GLN A 85 -6.63 12.92 -6.40
C GLN A 85 -7.68 13.03 -5.28
N GLY A 86 -7.25 13.15 -4.04
CA GLY A 86 -8.16 13.24 -2.89
C GLY A 86 -8.72 11.90 -2.42
N VAL A 87 -8.14 10.79 -2.85
CA VAL A 87 -8.51 9.44 -2.40
C VAL A 87 -7.70 9.08 -1.18
N SER A 88 -8.36 8.67 -0.10
CA SER A 88 -7.70 8.22 1.13
C SER A 88 -7.34 6.74 1.03
N LEU A 89 -6.17 6.38 1.56
CA LEU A 89 -5.70 5.00 1.62
C LEU A 89 -5.48 4.58 3.06
N VAL A 90 -5.98 3.40 3.41
CA VAL A 90 -5.83 2.80 4.73
C VAL A 90 -5.20 1.44 4.58
N PHE A 91 -4.14 1.18 5.35
CA PHE A 91 -3.42 -0.10 5.38
C PHE A 91 -3.56 -0.67 6.78
N LEU A 92 -4.36 -1.72 6.93
CA LEU A 92 -4.73 -2.26 8.26
C LEU A 92 -3.53 -2.77 9.06
N ASN A 93 -2.52 -3.31 8.39
CA ASN A 93 -1.29 -3.79 9.04
C ASN A 93 -0.19 -2.72 9.15
N GLU A 94 -0.32 -1.61 8.42
CA GLU A 94 0.66 -0.52 8.43
C GLU A 94 -0.04 0.83 8.53
N ARG A 95 -0.78 1.05 9.63
CA ARG A 95 -1.58 2.27 9.83
C ARG A 95 -0.72 3.54 9.83
N TYR A 96 0.57 3.43 10.13
CA TYR A 96 1.50 4.56 10.16
C TYR A 96 1.76 5.19 8.79
N ILE A 97 1.35 4.53 7.70
CA ILE A 97 1.45 5.07 6.35
C ILE A 97 0.09 5.39 5.71
N ASP A 98 -0.98 5.35 6.46
CA ASP A 98 -2.27 5.81 5.98
C ASP A 98 -2.14 7.25 5.44
N THR A 99 -2.86 7.58 4.39
CA THR A 99 -2.80 8.92 3.81
C THR A 99 -3.16 10.04 4.77
N ASP A 100 -3.98 9.78 5.79
CA ASP A 100 -4.32 10.70 6.89
C ASP A 100 -3.07 11.07 7.71
N VAL A 101 -2.18 10.11 7.98
CA VAL A 101 -0.90 10.37 8.67
C VAL A 101 0.01 11.23 7.79
N TYR A 102 0.09 10.93 6.51
CA TYR A 102 0.86 11.71 5.54
C TYR A 102 0.31 13.15 5.41
N ALA A 103 -1.01 13.30 5.36
CA ALA A 103 -1.66 14.61 5.30
C ALA A 103 -1.36 15.46 6.55
N LYS A 104 -1.37 14.84 7.73
CA LYS A 104 -1.02 15.53 8.99
C LYS A 104 0.42 16.02 8.99
N ALA A 105 1.34 15.28 8.41
CA ALA A 105 2.73 15.71 8.28
C ALA A 105 2.83 17.00 7.45
N LYS A 106 2.02 17.13 6.41
CA LYS A 106 1.93 18.37 5.61
C LYS A 106 1.36 19.54 6.41
N GLU A 107 0.37 19.31 7.24
CA GLU A 107 -0.27 20.34 8.07
C GLU A 107 0.64 20.82 9.20
N ASN A 108 1.52 19.95 9.69
CA ASN A 108 2.42 20.24 10.81
C ASN A 108 3.77 20.84 10.39
N LEU A 109 3.86 21.35 9.17
CA LEU A 109 5.05 22.07 8.73
C LEU A 109 5.21 23.39 9.50
N VAL A 110 6.44 23.87 9.62
CA VAL A 110 6.76 25.10 10.35
C VAL A 110 6.18 26.29 9.57
N PRO A 111 5.37 27.16 10.22
CA PRO A 111 4.80 28.30 9.52
C PRO A 111 5.87 29.34 9.14
N MET A 112 5.68 29.99 8.00
CA MET A 112 6.54 31.07 7.55
C MET A 112 6.31 32.33 8.40
N THR A 113 7.38 33.10 8.59
CA THR A 113 7.37 34.30 9.45
C THR A 113 7.21 35.60 8.65
N GLY A 114 7.48 35.59 7.34
CA GLY A 114 7.56 36.77 6.50
C GLY A 114 8.95 37.42 6.49
N GLY A 115 9.92 36.89 7.26
CA GLY A 115 11.27 37.43 7.35
C GLY A 115 12.32 36.56 6.65
N ASP A 116 13.58 36.96 6.76
CA ASP A 116 14.73 36.29 6.11
C ASP A 116 14.94 34.86 6.57
N VAL A 117 14.53 34.54 7.80
CA VAL A 117 14.63 33.19 8.37
C VAL A 117 13.81 32.17 7.55
N ASP A 118 12.86 32.61 6.77
CA ASP A 118 12.01 31.74 5.94
C ASP A 118 12.81 30.90 4.95
N VAL A 119 13.98 31.38 4.51
CA VAL A 119 14.89 30.61 3.66
C VAL A 119 15.32 29.31 4.36
N ILE A 120 15.61 29.38 5.65
CA ILE A 120 15.98 28.19 6.46
C ILE A 120 14.74 27.34 6.72
N LEU A 121 13.61 27.97 7.07
CA LEU A 121 12.37 27.27 7.38
C LEU A 121 11.83 26.49 6.15
N GLN A 122 11.98 27.03 4.95
CA GLN A 122 11.64 26.31 3.72
C GLN A 122 12.47 25.02 3.58
N GLY A 123 13.78 25.09 3.87
CA GLY A 123 14.64 23.91 3.87
C GLY A 123 14.24 22.87 4.92
N VAL A 124 13.91 23.31 6.13
CA VAL A 124 13.41 22.44 7.20
C VAL A 124 12.12 21.73 6.77
N ASN A 125 11.17 22.48 6.22
CA ASN A 125 9.91 21.92 5.75
C ASN A 125 10.10 20.93 4.60
N ALA A 126 10.99 21.23 3.68
CA ALA A 126 11.35 20.31 2.59
C ALA A 126 11.91 18.99 3.14
N TYR A 127 12.75 19.07 4.17
CA TYR A 127 13.31 17.88 4.82
C TYR A 127 12.23 17.07 5.57
N LEU A 128 11.34 17.74 6.29
CA LEU A 128 10.23 17.09 7.00
C LEU A 128 9.32 16.31 6.03
N MET A 129 9.04 16.90 4.87
CA MET A 129 8.24 16.23 3.84
C MET A 129 8.98 15.02 3.24
N LYS A 130 10.29 15.12 3.05
CA LYS A 130 11.09 13.98 2.59
C LYS A 130 11.07 12.83 3.59
N LEU A 131 11.10 13.14 4.89
CA LEU A 131 10.98 12.10 5.92
C LEU A 131 9.64 11.39 5.87
N ALA A 132 8.54 12.14 5.71
CA ALA A 132 7.19 11.56 5.58
C ALA A 132 7.07 10.66 4.34
N GLU A 133 7.58 11.12 3.19
CA GLU A 133 7.62 10.33 1.96
C GLU A 133 8.46 9.07 2.12
N ARG A 134 9.61 9.18 2.79
CA ARG A 134 10.50 8.05 3.01
C ARG A 134 9.86 6.93 3.82
N GLN A 135 9.04 7.28 4.82
CA GLN A 135 8.30 6.26 5.60
C GLN A 135 7.39 5.43 4.70
N VAL A 136 6.68 6.07 3.79
CA VAL A 136 5.80 5.39 2.83
C VAL A 136 6.63 4.53 1.87
N GLN A 137 7.70 5.08 1.31
CA GLN A 137 8.62 4.36 0.41
C GLN A 137 9.18 3.11 1.08
N LEU A 138 9.67 3.25 2.32
CA LEU A 138 10.25 2.13 3.07
C LEU A 138 9.25 1.02 3.32
N ALA A 139 7.98 1.35 3.58
CA ALA A 139 6.94 0.34 3.75
C ALA A 139 6.73 -0.49 2.47
N PHE A 140 6.72 0.16 1.31
CA PHE A 140 6.61 -0.54 0.03
C PHE A 140 7.87 -1.36 -0.29
N GLU A 141 9.05 -0.81 -0.02
CA GLU A 141 10.33 -1.50 -0.23
C GLU A 141 10.45 -2.74 0.66
N GLN A 142 10.06 -2.62 1.92
CA GLN A 142 10.06 -3.74 2.86
C GLN A 142 9.11 -4.84 2.44
N ALA A 143 7.90 -4.50 2.00
CA ALA A 143 6.93 -5.45 1.49
C ALA A 143 7.45 -6.18 0.26
N GLN A 144 8.10 -5.47 -0.66
CA GLN A 144 8.73 -6.08 -1.83
C GLN A 144 9.86 -7.03 -1.44
N LYS A 145 10.73 -6.59 -0.52
CA LYS A 145 11.85 -7.41 -0.03
C LYS A 145 11.37 -8.69 0.64
N GLU A 146 10.37 -8.61 1.50
CA GLU A 146 9.80 -9.79 2.17
C GLU A 146 9.25 -10.80 1.17
N ARG A 147 8.58 -10.33 0.13
CA ARG A 147 8.06 -11.19 -0.93
C ARG A 147 9.18 -11.83 -1.75
N ASP A 148 10.22 -11.06 -2.11
CA ASP A 148 11.36 -11.56 -2.86
C ASP A 148 12.12 -12.61 -2.06
N ASP A 149 12.33 -12.37 -0.76
CA ASP A 149 12.96 -13.32 0.16
C ASP A 149 12.12 -14.62 0.28
N LEU A 150 10.81 -14.50 0.35
CA LEU A 150 9.92 -15.67 0.39
C LEU A 150 10.00 -16.49 -0.90
N ALA A 151 10.00 -15.84 -2.05
CA ALA A 151 10.16 -16.48 -3.35
C ALA A 151 11.49 -17.22 -3.45
N GLU A 152 12.57 -16.60 -2.97
CA GLU A 152 13.92 -17.22 -2.95
C GLU A 152 13.97 -18.43 -2.02
N ARG A 153 13.38 -18.36 -0.85
CA ARG A 153 13.30 -19.49 0.09
C ARG A 153 12.51 -20.66 -0.51
N THR A 154 11.42 -20.36 -1.19
CA THR A 154 10.61 -21.38 -1.87
C THR A 154 11.40 -22.07 -2.96
N ARG A 155 12.14 -21.31 -3.77
CA ARG A 155 13.01 -21.83 -4.82
C ARG A 155 14.08 -22.74 -4.24
N GLN A 156 14.77 -22.30 -3.19
CA GLN A 156 15.80 -23.11 -2.52
C GLN A 156 15.23 -24.38 -1.91
N GLY A 157 14.04 -24.33 -1.35
CA GLY A 157 13.34 -25.51 -0.84
C GLY A 157 13.04 -26.53 -1.92
N LEU A 158 12.57 -26.09 -3.09
CA LEU A 158 12.32 -26.96 -4.25
C LEU A 158 13.60 -27.58 -4.81
N GLU A 159 14.69 -26.82 -4.87
CA GLU A 159 16.00 -27.33 -5.29
C GLU A 159 16.52 -28.45 -4.37
N LYS A 160 16.37 -28.26 -3.05
CA LYS A 160 16.75 -29.28 -2.06
C LYS A 160 15.94 -30.56 -2.21
N ILE A 161 14.65 -30.46 -2.46
CA ILE A 161 13.77 -31.60 -2.68
C ILE A 161 14.19 -32.34 -3.96
N GLY A 162 14.47 -31.61 -5.05
CA GLY A 162 14.95 -32.18 -6.30
C GLY A 162 16.26 -32.96 -6.14
N ARG A 163 17.19 -32.41 -5.36
CA ARG A 163 18.48 -33.11 -5.08
C ARG A 163 18.30 -34.35 -4.22
N ALA A 164 17.36 -34.36 -3.30
CA ALA A 164 17.10 -35.52 -2.44
C ALA A 164 16.51 -36.71 -3.19
N HIS A 165 15.91 -36.52 -4.36
CA HIS A 165 15.31 -37.54 -5.19
C HIS A 165 16.22 -38.05 -6.30
N VAL A 166 17.42 -37.54 -6.40
CA VAL A 166 18.46 -38.02 -7.33
C VAL A 166 19.40 -39.03 -6.62
#